data_ffb126f92527f8b3da7639d607d8e553
#
_entry.id   ffb126f92527f8b3da7639d607d8e553
#
_cell.length_a   1.000
_cell.length_b   1.000
_cell.length_c   1.000
_cell.angle_alpha   90.00
_cell.angle_beta   90.00
_cell.angle_gamma   90.00
#
_symmetry.space_group_name_H-M   'P 1'
#
loop_
_entity.id
_entity.type
_entity.pdbx_description
1 polymer ?
#
loop_
_entity_poly.entity_id
_entity_poly.type
_entity_poly.pdbx_seq_one_letter_code
_entity_poly.pdbx_strand_id
1 'polypeptide(L)'
;MKSAYSITLDVESTSPVKCGWIWKIDSLPRIKTFLWQCAYDSIGVKGCLVRRGMGEDDRCPVCHLEFESVLHALRDCSRVMAVWTQQGLEAWNQGFWNSNLQDWLSTNEKANNNFIWGKPYWRLLFPFAVWLIWRIRNQLVFNGKNPNPNLPLVINSQVVELMHCVPSLRQPTQSVIRRVRWERPPSGWKKLNTDGSCIGNLRSSGCGGAVRDEHGEWIAGFSRYIGTSSSVVAKMWGLRDGLVLCKNLNIQCLVVELDANMIVNVLTKPDYANNIISPILDDCKQMLTQFQQVQIRHFFRQANCCADLMARKGAEQQLDYCAFSSPPVDVLKIFRKDLDGKFCNRLCPDGAVRF
;
A
#
# COMPACT_ATOMS: atom_id res chain seq x y z
N MET A 1 25.94 14.70 -28.74
CA MET A 1 25.40 14.97 -27.39
C MET A 1 25.91 13.88 -26.48
N LYS A 2 26.83 14.20 -25.55
CA LYS A 2 27.23 13.23 -24.50
C LYS A 2 26.02 13.02 -23.58
N SER A 3 25.66 11.77 -23.33
CA SER A 3 24.57 11.40 -22.38
C SER A 3 24.86 11.98 -20.99
N ALA A 4 23.82 12.37 -20.23
CA ALA A 4 23.98 12.79 -18.83
C ALA A 4 24.72 11.74 -17.98
N TYR A 5 24.78 10.51 -18.45
CA TYR A 5 25.54 9.40 -17.90
C TYR A 5 27.07 9.55 -18.05
N SER A 6 27.55 10.23 -19.09
CA SER A 6 29.00 10.42 -19.32
C SER A 6 29.61 11.59 -18.55
N ILE A 7 28.76 12.47 -17.98
CA ILE A 7 29.19 13.63 -17.18
C ILE A 7 29.48 13.23 -15.71
N THR A 8 28.95 12.09 -15.27
CA THR A 8 29.20 11.55 -13.92
C THR A 8 30.44 10.67 -13.82
N LEU A 9 31.14 10.39 -14.90
CA LEU A 9 32.32 9.51 -14.96
C LEU A 9 33.68 10.19 -14.81
N ASP A 10 33.73 11.51 -14.73
CA ASP A 10 34.97 12.29 -14.51
C ASP A 10 35.22 12.58 -13.02
N VAL A 11 35.03 11.60 -12.14
CA VAL A 11 35.54 11.66 -10.76
C VAL A 11 36.53 10.52 -10.58
N GLU A 12 37.76 10.93 -10.24
CA GLU A 12 38.91 10.09 -9.94
C GLU A 12 38.57 8.85 -9.11
N SER A 13 38.98 7.69 -9.59
CA SER A 13 39.29 6.41 -8.92
C SER A 13 38.64 6.15 -7.56
N THR A 14 37.35 5.92 -7.53
CA THR A 14 36.73 5.08 -6.48
C THR A 14 36.36 3.73 -7.10
N SER A 15 36.74 2.64 -6.43
CA SER A 15 36.38 1.27 -6.82
C SER A 15 34.89 1.19 -7.17
N PRO A 16 34.52 0.50 -8.28
CA PRO A 16 33.13 0.49 -8.73
C PRO A 16 32.20 -0.02 -7.62
N VAL A 17 31.24 0.82 -7.24
CA VAL A 17 30.26 0.48 -6.21
C VAL A 17 29.51 -0.77 -6.64
N LYS A 18 29.65 -1.87 -5.90
CA LYS A 18 29.00 -3.16 -6.20
C LYS A 18 27.51 -3.10 -5.83
N CYS A 19 26.68 -2.48 -6.68
CA CYS A 19 25.24 -2.26 -6.44
C CYS A 19 24.31 -3.31 -7.09
N GLY A 20 24.84 -4.36 -7.70
CA GLY A 20 24.04 -5.38 -8.40
C GLY A 20 22.98 -6.07 -7.53
N TRP A 21 23.19 -6.11 -6.21
CA TRP A 21 22.25 -6.66 -5.25
C TRP A 21 20.93 -5.86 -5.18
N ILE A 22 20.96 -4.54 -5.42
CA ILE A 22 19.78 -3.66 -5.34
C ILE A 22 18.68 -4.13 -6.30
N TRP A 23 19.05 -4.63 -7.46
CA TRP A 23 18.10 -5.09 -8.48
C TRP A 23 17.48 -6.45 -8.14
N LYS A 24 18.09 -7.17 -7.19
CA LYS A 24 17.64 -8.51 -6.74
C LYS A 24 16.71 -8.46 -5.52
N ILE A 25 16.61 -7.32 -4.83
CA ILE A 25 15.74 -7.20 -3.66
C ILE A 25 14.26 -7.29 -4.02
N ASP A 26 13.46 -7.81 -3.11
CA ASP A 26 12.01 -7.89 -3.23
C ASP A 26 11.38 -6.53 -2.88
N SER A 27 11.44 -5.56 -3.78
CA SER A 27 10.90 -4.21 -3.53
C SER A 27 10.37 -3.57 -4.82
N LEU A 28 9.67 -2.44 -4.67
CA LEU A 28 9.13 -1.69 -5.81
C LEU A 28 10.24 -1.08 -6.67
N PRO A 29 10.09 -1.01 -8.01
CA PRO A 29 11.11 -0.45 -8.91
C PRO A 29 11.60 0.95 -8.48
N ARG A 30 10.67 1.82 -8.04
CA ARG A 30 11.01 3.17 -7.54
C ARG A 30 11.92 3.15 -6.31
N ILE A 31 11.76 2.16 -5.42
CA ILE A 31 12.59 2.01 -4.22
C ILE A 31 13.97 1.49 -4.61
N LYS A 32 14.05 0.54 -5.55
CA LYS A 32 15.33 0.06 -6.09
C LYS A 32 16.15 1.21 -6.71
N THR A 33 15.52 2.03 -7.56
CA THR A 33 16.16 3.21 -8.16
C THR A 33 16.63 4.20 -7.08
N PHE A 34 15.81 4.44 -6.07
CA PHE A 34 16.19 5.31 -4.96
C PHE A 34 17.37 4.77 -4.14
N LEU A 35 17.38 3.49 -3.79
CA LEU A 35 18.51 2.86 -3.11
C LEU A 35 19.78 2.90 -3.94
N TRP A 36 19.66 2.75 -5.28
CA TRP A 36 20.78 2.91 -6.19
C TRP A 36 21.34 4.33 -6.15
N GLN A 37 20.48 5.35 -6.17
CA GLN A 37 20.90 6.74 -6.00
C GLN A 37 21.55 7.00 -4.63
N CYS A 38 21.02 6.42 -3.55
CA CYS A 38 21.65 6.48 -2.22
C CYS A 38 23.03 5.85 -2.23
N ALA A 39 23.19 4.67 -2.84
CA ALA A 39 24.48 3.98 -2.90
C ALA A 39 25.56 4.79 -3.67
N TYR A 40 25.17 5.64 -4.59
CA TYR A 40 26.04 6.58 -5.28
C TYR A 40 26.15 7.97 -4.64
N ASP A 41 25.66 8.14 -3.38
CA ASP A 41 25.64 9.43 -2.67
C ASP A 41 25.07 10.58 -3.53
N SER A 42 24.03 10.28 -4.33
CA SER A 42 23.52 11.18 -5.37
C SER A 42 22.14 11.76 -5.12
N ILE A 43 21.49 11.42 -4.00
CA ILE A 43 20.19 12.01 -3.61
C ILE A 43 20.38 13.48 -3.17
N GLY A 44 19.31 14.27 -3.31
CA GLY A 44 19.34 15.73 -3.07
C GLY A 44 19.33 16.12 -1.57
N VAL A 45 20.28 15.60 -0.79
CA VAL A 45 20.57 16.11 0.57
C VAL A 45 21.28 17.45 0.49
N LYS A 46 21.21 18.27 1.54
CA LYS A 46 21.83 19.61 1.57
C LYS A 46 23.32 19.56 1.23
N GLY A 47 24.09 18.66 1.85
CA GLY A 47 25.51 18.49 1.54
C GLY A 47 25.79 18.14 0.06
N CYS A 48 24.91 17.37 -0.60
CA CYS A 48 25.04 17.10 -2.03
C CYS A 48 24.69 18.33 -2.88
N LEU A 49 23.67 19.11 -2.50
CA LEU A 49 23.28 20.33 -3.20
C LEU A 49 24.37 21.41 -3.12
N VAL A 50 24.96 21.61 -1.93
CA VAL A 50 26.08 22.56 -1.74
C VAL A 50 27.29 22.14 -2.61
N ARG A 51 27.66 20.86 -2.62
CA ARG A 51 28.75 20.36 -3.51
C ARG A 51 28.49 20.64 -4.99
N ARG A 52 27.22 20.74 -5.40
CA ARG A 52 26.79 21.06 -6.78
C ARG A 52 26.59 22.56 -7.03
N GLY A 53 26.91 23.41 -6.06
CA GLY A 53 26.70 24.87 -6.16
C GLY A 53 25.24 25.31 -6.11
N MET A 54 24.33 24.48 -5.60
CA MET A 54 22.89 24.75 -5.50
C MET A 54 22.47 25.17 -4.09
N GLY A 55 23.29 25.93 -3.37
CA GLY A 55 23.00 26.45 -2.03
C GLY A 55 24.26 26.62 -1.20
N GLU A 56 24.16 27.34 -0.08
CA GLU A 56 25.26 27.63 0.84
C GLU A 56 25.11 26.90 2.18
N ASP A 57 23.88 26.55 2.57
CA ASP A 57 23.56 25.88 3.83
C ASP A 57 23.50 24.36 3.63
N ASP A 58 24.40 23.66 4.30
CA ASP A 58 24.56 22.20 4.26
C ASP A 58 23.95 21.51 5.50
N ARG A 59 23.34 22.24 6.43
CA ARG A 59 22.73 21.70 7.66
C ARG A 59 21.45 20.93 7.36
N CYS A 60 21.23 19.91 8.16
CA CYS A 60 20.03 19.08 8.06
C CYS A 60 18.74 19.90 8.31
N PRO A 61 17.79 19.95 7.39
CA PRO A 61 16.55 20.71 7.55
C PRO A 61 15.57 20.09 8.56
N VAL A 62 15.90 18.93 9.12
CA VAL A 62 15.04 18.21 10.09
C VAL A 62 15.49 18.45 11.52
N CYS A 63 16.78 18.35 11.81
CA CYS A 63 17.33 18.60 13.15
C CYS A 63 17.96 19.99 13.30
N HIS A 64 18.32 20.67 12.20
CA HIS A 64 18.99 21.99 12.15
C HIS A 64 20.37 22.06 12.81
N LEU A 65 20.95 20.91 13.16
CA LEU A 65 22.21 20.87 13.95
C LEU A 65 23.39 20.38 13.12
N GLU A 66 23.25 19.27 12.42
CA GLU A 66 24.33 18.51 11.82
C GLU A 66 24.40 18.71 10.30
N PHE A 67 25.58 18.46 9.71
CA PHE A 67 25.75 18.36 8.27
C PHE A 67 24.85 17.27 7.68
N GLU A 68 24.09 17.58 6.62
CA GLU A 68 23.19 16.63 5.98
C GLU A 68 23.90 15.80 4.93
N SER A 69 24.52 14.69 5.34
CA SER A 69 24.92 13.60 4.46
C SER A 69 23.72 12.67 4.15
N VAL A 70 23.89 11.74 3.20
CA VAL A 70 22.88 10.69 2.94
C VAL A 70 22.66 9.83 4.19
N LEU A 71 23.74 9.43 4.88
CA LEU A 71 23.63 8.69 6.14
C LEU A 71 22.92 9.49 7.23
N HIS A 72 23.27 10.77 7.38
CA HIS A 72 22.59 11.60 8.36
C HIS A 72 21.10 11.70 8.08
N ALA A 73 20.71 11.99 6.85
CA ALA A 73 19.29 12.13 6.47
C ALA A 73 18.47 10.85 6.63
N LEU A 74 19.09 9.68 6.50
CA LEU A 74 18.39 8.39 6.46
C LEU A 74 18.59 7.53 7.71
N ARG A 75 19.63 7.83 8.55
CA ARG A 75 19.99 7.04 9.74
C ARG A 75 20.27 7.90 10.95
N ASP A 76 21.26 8.84 10.86
CA ASP A 76 21.92 9.43 12.01
C ASP A 76 21.23 10.68 12.57
N CYS A 77 20.31 11.30 11.82
CA CYS A 77 19.51 12.41 12.34
C CYS A 77 18.72 11.98 13.59
N SER A 78 18.76 12.77 14.67
CA SER A 78 18.09 12.45 15.94
C SER A 78 16.61 12.12 15.79
N ARG A 79 15.90 12.76 14.86
CA ARG A 79 14.51 12.48 14.53
C ARG A 79 14.34 11.13 13.80
N VAL A 80 15.31 10.76 12.98
CA VAL A 80 15.32 9.50 12.23
C VAL A 80 15.75 8.34 13.12
N MET A 81 16.71 8.54 14.03
CA MET A 81 17.12 7.54 15.03
C MET A 81 15.92 7.06 15.85
N ALA A 82 15.01 7.98 16.25
CA ALA A 82 13.80 7.61 16.97
C ALA A 82 12.90 6.66 16.15
N VAL A 83 12.84 6.80 14.83
CA VAL A 83 12.09 5.88 13.94
C VAL A 83 12.72 4.49 13.95
N TRP A 84 14.04 4.41 13.80
CA TRP A 84 14.75 3.12 13.79
C TRP A 84 14.65 2.39 15.13
N THR A 85 14.78 3.13 16.25
CA THR A 85 14.61 2.57 17.60
C THR A 85 13.22 1.97 17.80
N GLN A 86 12.16 2.64 17.33
CA GLN A 86 10.79 2.11 17.38
C GLN A 86 10.58 0.90 16.46
N GLN A 87 11.41 0.70 15.44
CA GLN A 87 11.44 -0.52 14.64
C GLN A 87 12.19 -1.68 15.32
N GLY A 88 12.74 -1.48 16.49
CA GLY A 88 13.44 -2.48 17.29
C GLY A 88 14.95 -2.49 17.10
N LEU A 89 15.52 -1.41 16.55
CA LEU A 89 16.97 -1.21 16.48
C LEU A 89 17.42 -0.43 17.71
N GLU A 90 17.95 -1.15 18.68
CA GLU A 90 18.48 -0.53 19.88
C GLU A 90 19.87 0.08 19.64
N ALA A 91 20.24 1.06 20.47
CA ALA A 91 21.50 1.80 20.34
C ALA A 91 22.76 0.94 20.42
N TRP A 92 22.66 -0.27 20.99
CA TRP A 92 23.78 -1.22 21.10
C TRP A 92 24.06 -1.99 19.79
N ASN A 93 23.22 -1.90 18.77
CA ASN A 93 23.51 -2.54 17.47
C ASN A 93 24.58 -1.75 16.69
N GLN A 94 25.84 -1.93 17.09
CA GLN A 94 26.98 -1.22 16.52
C GLN A 94 27.14 -1.44 15.01
N GLY A 95 26.78 -2.63 14.50
CA GLY A 95 26.86 -2.93 13.07
C GLY A 95 25.91 -2.05 12.24
N PHE A 96 24.76 -1.66 12.80
CA PHE A 96 23.83 -0.76 12.12
C PHE A 96 24.32 0.71 12.19
N TRP A 97 24.74 1.17 13.36
CA TRP A 97 25.01 2.60 13.60
C TRP A 97 26.39 3.05 13.14
N ASN A 98 27.41 2.19 13.16
CA ASN A 98 28.80 2.56 12.86
C ASN A 98 29.27 2.23 11.44
N SER A 99 28.42 1.56 10.61
CA SER A 99 28.77 1.23 9.24
C SER A 99 28.76 2.47 8.34
N ASN A 100 29.62 2.48 7.30
CA ASN A 100 29.54 3.46 6.23
C ASN A 100 28.30 3.24 5.36
N LEU A 101 27.99 4.18 4.47
CA LEU A 101 26.76 4.16 3.66
C LEU A 101 26.61 2.88 2.84
N GLN A 102 27.68 2.41 2.19
CA GLN A 102 27.64 1.23 1.33
C GLN A 102 27.40 -0.05 2.13
N ASP A 103 28.13 -0.20 3.24
CA ASP A 103 27.99 -1.36 4.13
C ASP A 103 26.63 -1.34 4.84
N TRP A 104 26.18 -0.15 5.27
CA TRP A 104 24.87 0.00 5.89
C TRP A 104 23.73 -0.47 4.96
N LEU A 105 23.73 -0.01 3.71
CA LEU A 105 22.71 -0.40 2.74
C LEU A 105 22.78 -1.91 2.42
N SER A 106 23.97 -2.44 2.13
CA SER A 106 24.14 -3.82 1.66
C SER A 106 23.95 -4.87 2.75
N THR A 107 24.37 -4.56 3.99
CA THR A 107 24.25 -5.50 5.13
C THR A 107 22.81 -5.61 5.60
N ASN A 108 22.10 -4.49 5.68
CA ASN A 108 20.70 -4.49 6.13
C ASN A 108 19.74 -5.12 5.11
N GLU A 109 20.06 -5.11 3.83
CA GLU A 109 19.29 -5.85 2.82
C GLU A 109 19.48 -7.36 2.97
N LYS A 110 20.73 -7.81 3.24
CA LYS A 110 21.08 -9.23 3.38
C LYS A 110 20.68 -9.83 4.72
N ALA A 111 20.32 -9.01 5.69
CA ALA A 111 20.02 -9.48 7.04
C ALA A 111 18.86 -10.50 7.01
N ASN A 112 19.20 -11.74 7.31
CA ASN A 112 18.27 -12.86 7.37
C ASN A 112 17.68 -12.90 8.77
N ASN A 113 16.67 -12.07 9.02
CA ASN A 113 15.99 -12.09 10.31
C ASN A 113 14.85 -13.10 10.26
N ASN A 114 14.92 -14.08 11.16
CA ASN A 114 13.82 -14.97 11.44
C ASN A 114 12.58 -14.16 11.77
N PHE A 115 11.46 -14.59 11.21
CA PHE A 115 10.15 -14.00 11.44
C PHE A 115 9.88 -13.87 12.94
N ILE A 116 9.86 -12.65 13.45
CA ILE A 116 9.36 -12.36 14.80
C ILE A 116 7.85 -12.09 14.63
N TRP A 117 7.04 -12.86 15.33
CA TRP A 117 5.57 -12.75 15.32
C TRP A 117 5.11 -11.27 15.31
N GLY A 118 4.34 -10.92 14.28
CA GLY A 118 3.74 -9.59 14.15
C GLY A 118 4.62 -8.50 13.52
N LYS A 119 5.90 -8.77 13.17
CA LYS A 119 6.75 -7.79 12.46
C LYS A 119 7.10 -8.29 11.06
N PRO A 120 7.06 -7.39 10.04
CA PRO A 120 7.48 -7.75 8.69
C PRO A 120 8.96 -8.12 8.65
N TYR A 121 9.35 -8.96 7.68
CA TYR A 121 10.76 -9.32 7.47
C TYR A 121 11.62 -8.08 7.29
N TRP A 122 12.76 -8.02 7.98
CA TRP A 122 13.68 -6.88 7.95
C TRP A 122 14.11 -6.51 6.51
N ARG A 123 14.43 -7.48 5.67
CA ARG A 123 14.80 -7.26 4.26
C ARG A 123 13.73 -6.55 3.42
N LEU A 124 12.47 -6.65 3.80
CA LEU A 124 11.37 -5.92 3.16
C LEU A 124 11.13 -4.57 3.86
N LEU A 125 11.24 -4.54 5.19
CA LEU A 125 11.03 -3.34 5.99
C LEU A 125 12.09 -2.28 5.71
N PHE A 126 13.36 -2.66 5.68
CA PHE A 126 14.49 -1.73 5.55
C PHE A 126 14.40 -0.85 4.28
N PRO A 127 14.24 -1.39 3.05
CA PRO A 127 14.11 -0.59 1.84
C PRO A 127 12.94 0.40 1.89
N PHE A 128 11.81 -0.03 2.46
CA PHE A 128 10.64 0.84 2.62
C PHE A 128 10.85 1.92 3.65
N ALA A 129 11.47 1.60 4.78
CA ALA A 129 11.79 2.56 5.82
C ALA A 129 12.69 3.67 5.28
N VAL A 130 13.79 3.31 4.62
CA VAL A 130 14.72 4.25 3.98
C VAL A 130 13.99 5.17 2.99
N TRP A 131 13.13 4.60 2.12
CA TRP A 131 12.32 5.37 1.18
C TRP A 131 11.32 6.31 1.85
N LEU A 132 10.63 5.86 2.89
CA LEU A 132 9.60 6.65 3.57
C LEU A 132 10.22 7.78 4.41
N ILE A 133 11.35 7.53 5.08
CA ILE A 133 12.12 8.54 5.77
C ILE A 133 12.49 9.67 4.80
N TRP A 134 13.05 9.33 3.64
CA TRP A 134 13.38 10.30 2.59
C TRP A 134 12.17 11.09 2.11
N ARG A 135 11.04 10.42 1.85
CA ARG A 135 9.81 11.09 1.42
C ARG A 135 9.32 12.10 2.45
N ILE A 136 9.35 11.76 3.73
CA ILE A 136 8.88 12.64 4.80
C ILE A 136 9.84 13.82 4.96
N ARG A 137 11.15 13.58 4.90
CA ARG A 137 12.13 14.67 4.85
C ARG A 137 11.81 15.66 3.72
N ASN A 138 11.52 15.16 2.51
CA ASN A 138 11.17 16.02 1.38
C ASN A 138 9.82 16.72 1.56
N GLN A 139 8.83 16.10 2.17
CA GLN A 139 7.57 16.75 2.50
C GLN A 139 7.77 17.92 3.49
N LEU A 140 8.66 17.77 4.46
CA LEU A 140 9.02 18.86 5.35
C LEU A 140 9.71 20.00 4.59
N VAL A 141 10.72 19.67 3.78
CA VAL A 141 11.55 20.67 3.07
C VAL A 141 10.78 21.44 2.02
N PHE A 142 9.96 20.76 1.21
CA PHE A 142 9.29 21.40 0.08
C PHE A 142 7.86 21.86 0.38
N ASN A 143 7.21 21.28 1.39
CA ASN A 143 5.81 21.58 1.69
C ASN A 143 5.57 22.07 3.12
N GLY A 144 6.62 22.22 3.94
CA GLY A 144 6.52 22.64 5.35
C GLY A 144 5.69 21.69 6.23
N LYS A 145 5.41 20.45 5.77
CA LYS A 145 4.59 19.50 6.52
C LYS A 145 5.42 18.77 7.56
N ASN A 146 5.02 18.89 8.82
CA ASN A 146 5.65 18.15 9.91
C ASN A 146 5.58 16.63 9.69
N PRO A 147 6.63 15.89 10.14
CA PRO A 147 6.62 14.44 10.08
C PRO A 147 5.43 13.84 10.81
N ASN A 148 4.85 12.79 10.24
CA ASN A 148 3.81 12.01 10.92
C ASN A 148 4.45 11.31 12.14
N PRO A 149 3.97 11.55 13.38
CA PRO A 149 4.52 10.92 14.58
C PRO A 149 4.42 9.38 14.54
N ASN A 150 3.49 8.83 13.75
CA ASN A 150 3.28 7.39 13.60
C ASN A 150 4.02 6.80 12.38
N LEU A 151 5.14 7.40 11.97
CA LEU A 151 5.91 6.90 10.82
C LEU A 151 6.28 5.41 10.92
N PRO A 152 6.72 4.85 12.06
CA PRO A 152 6.99 3.42 12.19
C PRO A 152 5.78 2.54 11.85
N LEU A 153 4.58 2.93 12.25
CA LEU A 153 3.35 2.22 11.92
C LEU A 153 3.03 2.30 10.41
N VAL A 154 3.26 3.46 9.79
CA VAL A 154 3.08 3.63 8.33
C VAL A 154 4.06 2.76 7.55
N ILE A 155 5.31 2.65 8.00
CA ILE A 155 6.32 1.77 7.42
C ILE A 155 5.82 0.32 7.47
N ASN A 156 5.45 -0.16 8.65
CA ASN A 156 4.98 -1.53 8.85
C ASN A 156 3.74 -1.85 8.00
N SER A 157 2.76 -0.96 7.94
CA SER A 157 1.55 -1.19 7.14
C SER A 157 1.85 -1.29 5.64
N GLN A 158 2.73 -0.44 5.11
CA GLN A 158 3.10 -0.49 3.69
C GLN A 158 3.92 -1.74 3.34
N VAL A 159 4.76 -2.23 4.26
CA VAL A 159 5.49 -3.48 4.06
C VAL A 159 4.54 -4.68 4.09
N VAL A 160 3.60 -4.72 5.02
CA VAL A 160 2.56 -5.76 5.06
C VAL A 160 1.74 -5.74 3.76
N GLU A 161 1.33 -4.57 3.28
CA GLU A 161 0.65 -4.43 1.99
C GLU A 161 1.48 -4.99 0.84
N LEU A 162 2.79 -4.71 0.79
CA LEU A 162 3.69 -5.29 -0.21
C LEU A 162 3.81 -6.80 -0.10
N MET A 163 3.99 -7.34 1.11
CA MET A 163 4.12 -8.79 1.33
C MET A 163 2.94 -9.58 0.74
N HIS A 164 1.77 -8.98 0.77
CA HIS A 164 0.57 -9.57 0.19
C HIS A 164 0.44 -9.34 -1.33
N CYS A 165 1.03 -8.27 -1.86
CA CYS A 165 1.02 -7.96 -3.29
C CYS A 165 2.12 -8.68 -4.09
N VAL A 166 3.22 -9.09 -3.48
CA VAL A 166 4.47 -9.56 -4.12
C VAL A 166 4.59 -11.08 -4.37
N PRO A 167 3.76 -12.01 -3.85
CA PRO A 167 3.87 -13.42 -4.25
C PRO A 167 3.88 -13.64 -5.76
N SER A 168 3.33 -12.69 -6.53
CA SER A 168 3.25 -12.75 -8.01
C SER A 168 4.49 -12.20 -8.74
N LEU A 169 5.47 -11.60 -8.04
CA LEU A 169 6.67 -11.02 -8.67
C LEU A 169 7.85 -12.02 -8.81
N ARG A 170 7.71 -13.24 -8.28
CA ARG A 170 8.84 -14.20 -8.17
C ARG A 170 9.07 -15.09 -9.37
N GLN A 171 8.18 -15.13 -10.36
CA GLN A 171 8.42 -15.90 -11.59
C GLN A 171 7.96 -15.12 -12.82
N PRO A 172 8.73 -15.12 -13.92
CA PRO A 172 8.22 -14.79 -15.23
C PRO A 172 7.32 -15.96 -15.67
N THR A 173 6.12 -16.06 -15.10
CA THR A 173 5.11 -16.98 -15.56
C THR A 173 4.52 -16.41 -16.84
N GLN A 174 4.36 -17.26 -17.86
CA GLN A 174 3.60 -16.91 -19.06
C GLN A 174 2.26 -16.31 -18.62
N SER A 175 1.98 -15.11 -19.11
CA SER A 175 0.72 -14.45 -18.77
C SER A 175 -0.39 -14.96 -19.68
N VAL A 176 -1.43 -15.50 -19.11
CA VAL A 176 -2.62 -15.96 -19.82
C VAL A 176 -3.70 -14.89 -19.74
N ILE A 177 -4.33 -14.58 -20.86
CA ILE A 177 -5.51 -13.72 -20.88
C ILE A 177 -6.70 -14.49 -20.31
N ARG A 178 -7.21 -14.05 -19.16
CA ARG A 178 -8.47 -14.55 -18.59
C ARG A 178 -9.60 -13.58 -18.88
N ARG A 179 -10.73 -14.10 -19.30
CA ARG A 179 -11.97 -13.33 -19.45
C ARG A 179 -12.69 -13.34 -18.11
N VAL A 180 -12.89 -12.17 -17.51
CA VAL A 180 -13.56 -11.98 -16.22
C VAL A 180 -14.80 -11.10 -16.41
N ARG A 181 -15.85 -11.38 -15.66
CA ARG A 181 -17.09 -10.60 -15.62
C ARG A 181 -17.64 -10.62 -14.20
N TRP A 182 -18.51 -9.68 -13.88
CA TRP A 182 -19.33 -9.78 -12.69
C TRP A 182 -20.31 -10.95 -12.83
N GLU A 183 -20.50 -11.73 -11.77
CA GLU A 183 -21.38 -12.89 -11.75
C GLU A 183 -22.47 -12.70 -10.70
N ARG A 184 -23.68 -13.16 -11.01
CA ARG A 184 -24.81 -13.12 -10.08
C ARG A 184 -24.56 -14.04 -8.89
N PRO A 185 -25.05 -13.69 -7.68
CA PRO A 185 -25.06 -14.63 -6.56
C PRO A 185 -26.05 -15.78 -6.80
N PRO A 186 -25.95 -16.88 -6.04
CA PRO A 186 -26.94 -17.95 -6.07
C PRO A 186 -28.36 -17.47 -5.72
N SER A 187 -29.38 -18.24 -6.11
CA SER A 187 -30.76 -17.92 -5.74
C SER A 187 -30.93 -17.84 -4.22
N GLY A 188 -31.68 -16.84 -3.76
CA GLY A 188 -31.87 -16.53 -2.34
C GLY A 188 -30.72 -15.79 -1.67
N TRP A 189 -29.59 -15.59 -2.35
CA TRP A 189 -28.44 -14.87 -1.83
C TRP A 189 -28.39 -13.42 -2.35
N LYS A 190 -27.82 -12.54 -1.54
CA LYS A 190 -27.47 -11.18 -1.98
C LYS A 190 -25.96 -11.06 -2.05
N LYS A 191 -25.48 -10.19 -2.93
CA LYS A 191 -24.03 -9.97 -3.13
C LYS A 191 -23.64 -8.56 -2.76
N LEU A 192 -22.63 -8.46 -1.90
CA LEU A 192 -21.95 -7.23 -1.54
C LEU A 192 -20.59 -7.16 -2.25
N ASN A 193 -20.42 -6.14 -3.08
CA ASN A 193 -19.13 -5.76 -3.65
C ASN A 193 -18.65 -4.48 -2.97
N THR A 194 -17.42 -4.44 -2.46
CA THR A 194 -16.83 -3.24 -1.83
C THR A 194 -15.44 -2.94 -2.35
N ASP A 195 -15.06 -1.68 -2.26
CA ASP A 195 -13.70 -1.21 -2.57
C ASP A 195 -13.32 0.00 -1.72
N GLY A 196 -12.02 0.33 -1.72
CA GLY A 196 -11.45 1.53 -1.13
C GLY A 196 -10.52 2.22 -2.11
N SER A 197 -10.64 3.54 -2.24
CA SER A 197 -9.88 4.37 -3.15
C SER A 197 -9.06 5.41 -2.40
N CYS A 198 -7.82 5.63 -2.85
CA CYS A 198 -6.94 6.69 -2.36
C CYS A 198 -6.50 7.53 -3.56
N ILE A 199 -6.91 8.80 -3.62
CA ILE A 199 -6.72 9.68 -4.77
C ILE A 199 -5.71 10.78 -4.45
N GLY A 200 -4.81 11.07 -5.41
CA GLY A 200 -3.93 12.22 -5.42
C GLY A 200 -2.80 12.20 -4.39
N ASN A 201 -1.99 13.29 -4.41
CA ASN A 201 -0.85 13.47 -3.51
C ASN A 201 -1.24 13.70 -2.04
N LEU A 202 -2.44 14.18 -1.79
CA LEU A 202 -2.99 14.43 -0.45
C LEU A 202 -3.61 13.17 0.16
N ARG A 203 -3.60 12.04 -0.58
CA ARG A 203 -4.19 10.76 -0.14
C ARG A 203 -5.63 10.91 0.37
N SER A 204 -6.44 11.71 -0.34
CA SER A 204 -7.88 11.73 -0.11
C SER A 204 -8.41 10.31 -0.30
N SER A 205 -8.95 9.73 0.75
CA SER A 205 -9.38 8.33 0.75
C SER A 205 -10.88 8.24 0.95
N GLY A 206 -11.49 7.36 0.20
CA GLY A 206 -12.88 7.02 0.33
C GLY A 206 -13.10 5.52 0.19
N CYS A 207 -14.24 5.07 0.61
CA CYS A 207 -14.70 3.71 0.41
C CYS A 207 -16.11 3.70 -0.15
N GLY A 208 -16.51 2.57 -0.70
CA GLY A 208 -17.85 2.43 -1.23
C GLY A 208 -18.15 1.00 -1.66
N GLY A 209 -19.43 0.76 -1.96
CA GLY A 209 -19.87 -0.55 -2.38
C GLY A 209 -21.29 -0.56 -2.91
N ALA A 210 -21.70 -1.73 -3.37
CA ALA A 210 -23.03 -2.00 -3.88
C ALA A 210 -23.51 -3.38 -3.43
N VAL A 211 -24.80 -3.45 -3.10
CA VAL A 211 -25.53 -4.67 -2.78
C VAL A 211 -26.48 -4.99 -3.92
N ARG A 212 -26.45 -6.22 -4.42
CA ARG A 212 -27.27 -6.70 -5.53
C ARG A 212 -27.94 -8.04 -5.18
N ASP A 213 -29.08 -8.28 -5.81
CA ASP A 213 -29.81 -9.53 -5.63
C ASP A 213 -29.35 -10.65 -6.59
N GLU A 214 -30.04 -11.79 -6.56
CA GLU A 214 -29.80 -12.95 -7.41
C GLU A 214 -30.05 -12.69 -8.91
N HIS A 215 -30.83 -11.67 -9.24
CA HIS A 215 -31.05 -11.24 -10.63
C HIS A 215 -30.00 -10.24 -11.10
N GLY A 216 -29.13 -9.75 -10.16
CA GLY A 216 -28.13 -8.73 -10.40
C GLY A 216 -28.67 -7.31 -10.23
N GLU A 217 -29.94 -7.16 -9.83
CA GLU A 217 -30.58 -5.87 -9.64
C GLU A 217 -30.02 -5.15 -8.41
N TRP A 218 -29.99 -3.83 -8.49
CA TRP A 218 -29.48 -2.97 -7.44
C TRP A 218 -30.44 -2.91 -6.25
N ILE A 219 -29.97 -3.31 -5.08
CA ILE A 219 -30.72 -3.16 -3.81
C ILE A 219 -30.33 -1.83 -3.14
N ALA A 220 -29.03 -1.61 -2.94
CA ALA A 220 -28.51 -0.42 -2.31
C ALA A 220 -27.02 -0.24 -2.64
N GLY A 221 -26.51 0.98 -2.45
CA GLY A 221 -25.09 1.26 -2.49
C GLY A 221 -24.72 2.32 -1.47
N PHE A 222 -23.43 2.52 -1.28
CA PHE A 222 -22.92 3.56 -0.39
C PHE A 222 -21.59 4.11 -0.87
N SER A 223 -21.28 5.31 -0.43
CA SER A 223 -19.96 5.92 -0.51
C SER A 223 -19.66 6.67 0.79
N ARG A 224 -18.39 6.68 1.20
CA ARG A 224 -17.91 7.41 2.39
C ARG A 224 -16.55 8.04 2.14
N TYR A 225 -16.37 9.24 2.63
CA TYR A 225 -15.07 9.87 2.80
C TYR A 225 -14.44 9.46 4.13
N ILE A 226 -13.20 9.02 4.11
CA ILE A 226 -12.48 8.54 5.30
C ILE A 226 -11.21 9.35 5.62
N GLY A 227 -11.06 10.53 5.00
CA GLY A 227 -9.91 11.39 5.23
C GLY A 227 -8.64 10.87 4.57
N THR A 228 -7.53 10.92 5.28
CA THR A 228 -6.22 10.43 4.79
C THR A 228 -5.94 9.05 5.34
N SER A 229 -5.86 8.04 4.48
CA SER A 229 -5.58 6.67 4.90
C SER A 229 -4.78 5.87 3.86
N SER A 230 -4.43 4.62 4.19
CA SER A 230 -3.88 3.68 3.21
C SER A 230 -5.00 3.00 2.40
N SER A 231 -4.65 2.47 1.22
CA SER A 231 -5.61 1.71 0.39
C SER A 231 -6.22 0.52 1.13
N VAL A 232 -5.45 -0.17 1.98
CA VAL A 232 -5.93 -1.32 2.78
C VAL A 232 -6.95 -0.87 3.81
N VAL A 233 -6.65 0.21 4.54
CA VAL A 233 -7.59 0.77 5.54
C VAL A 233 -8.87 1.24 4.85
N ALA A 234 -8.76 1.89 3.67
CA ALA A 234 -9.93 2.31 2.90
C ALA A 234 -10.83 1.12 2.50
N LYS A 235 -10.21 0.02 2.04
CA LYS A 235 -10.95 -1.21 1.70
C LYS A 235 -11.58 -1.88 2.92
N MET A 236 -10.92 -1.86 4.07
CA MET A 236 -11.48 -2.38 5.33
C MET A 236 -12.69 -1.56 5.79
N TRP A 237 -12.64 -0.23 5.68
CA TRP A 237 -13.79 0.63 5.92
C TRP A 237 -14.94 0.34 4.95
N GLY A 238 -14.63 0.11 3.66
CA GLY A 238 -15.63 -0.29 2.67
C GLY A 238 -16.33 -1.60 3.03
N LEU A 239 -15.58 -2.61 3.47
CA LEU A 239 -16.15 -3.86 3.95
C LEU A 239 -17.04 -3.63 5.17
N ARG A 240 -16.55 -2.92 6.18
CA ARG A 240 -17.29 -2.62 7.41
C ARG A 240 -18.63 -1.94 7.12
N ASP A 241 -18.59 -0.86 6.37
CA ASP A 241 -19.80 -0.10 6.04
C ASP A 241 -20.77 -0.90 5.16
N GLY A 242 -20.24 -1.72 4.25
CA GLY A 242 -21.05 -2.63 3.45
C GLY A 242 -21.75 -3.70 4.29
N LEU A 243 -21.07 -4.27 5.29
CA LEU A 243 -21.69 -5.22 6.23
C LEU A 243 -22.77 -4.57 7.07
N VAL A 244 -22.54 -3.34 7.57
CA VAL A 244 -23.56 -2.54 8.29
C VAL A 244 -24.78 -2.31 7.39
N LEU A 245 -24.58 -1.93 6.14
CA LEU A 245 -25.66 -1.75 5.18
C LEU A 245 -26.45 -3.04 4.96
N CYS A 246 -25.78 -4.18 4.73
CA CYS A 246 -26.43 -5.47 4.56
C CYS A 246 -27.24 -5.90 5.79
N LYS A 247 -26.74 -5.62 7.00
CA LYS A 247 -27.45 -5.87 8.25
C LYS A 247 -28.72 -5.02 8.35
N ASN A 248 -28.63 -3.73 8.05
CA ASN A 248 -29.79 -2.82 8.08
C ASN A 248 -30.87 -3.21 7.06
N LEU A 249 -30.47 -3.89 5.97
CA LEU A 249 -31.37 -4.45 4.96
C LEU A 249 -31.91 -5.84 5.33
N ASN A 250 -31.61 -6.36 6.53
CA ASN A 250 -32.03 -7.67 7.02
C ASN A 250 -31.63 -8.84 6.09
N ILE A 251 -30.49 -8.73 5.41
CA ILE A 251 -29.98 -9.79 4.55
C ILE A 251 -29.49 -10.96 5.39
N GLN A 252 -29.94 -12.19 5.06
CA GLN A 252 -29.58 -13.39 5.80
C GLN A 252 -28.45 -14.18 5.12
N CYS A 253 -28.48 -14.30 3.79
CA CYS A 253 -27.49 -15.04 3.00
C CYS A 253 -26.68 -14.06 2.14
N LEU A 254 -25.38 -13.92 2.44
CA LEU A 254 -24.53 -12.89 1.87
C LEU A 254 -23.28 -13.47 1.18
N VAL A 255 -23.08 -13.12 -0.08
CA VAL A 255 -21.77 -13.27 -0.77
C VAL A 255 -21.04 -11.94 -0.68
N VAL A 256 -19.86 -11.93 -0.08
CA VAL A 256 -18.95 -10.77 -0.01
C VAL A 256 -17.82 -10.96 -1.02
N GLU A 257 -17.68 -10.04 -1.96
CA GLU A 257 -16.60 -10.06 -2.95
C GLU A 257 -15.68 -8.83 -2.79
N LEU A 258 -14.38 -9.12 -2.71
CA LEU A 258 -13.32 -8.14 -2.50
C LEU A 258 -12.23 -8.35 -3.54
N ASP A 259 -11.66 -7.27 -4.09
CA ASP A 259 -10.52 -7.35 -5.02
C ASP A 259 -9.16 -7.44 -4.32
N ALA A 260 -9.14 -7.39 -3.00
CA ALA A 260 -7.95 -7.51 -2.16
C ALA A 260 -7.85 -8.91 -1.54
N ASN A 261 -7.09 -9.80 -2.18
CA ASN A 261 -6.86 -11.17 -1.69
C ASN A 261 -6.30 -11.19 -0.25
N MET A 262 -5.54 -10.15 0.13
CA MET A 262 -5.07 -9.97 1.49
C MET A 262 -6.21 -9.90 2.51
N ILE A 263 -7.24 -9.07 2.24
CA ILE A 263 -8.37 -8.90 3.15
C ILE A 263 -9.15 -10.20 3.25
N VAL A 264 -9.38 -10.90 2.14
CA VAL A 264 -10.01 -12.23 2.14
C VAL A 264 -9.23 -13.20 3.03
N ASN A 265 -7.89 -13.25 2.89
CA ASN A 265 -7.03 -14.14 3.67
C ASN A 265 -7.08 -13.84 5.18
N VAL A 266 -7.08 -12.56 5.58
CA VAL A 266 -7.12 -12.21 7.02
C VAL A 266 -8.50 -12.40 7.65
N LEU A 267 -9.56 -12.29 6.86
CA LEU A 267 -10.93 -12.59 7.31
C LEU A 267 -11.14 -14.09 7.53
N THR A 268 -10.49 -14.93 6.69
CA THR A 268 -10.68 -16.39 6.71
C THR A 268 -9.69 -17.14 7.59
N LYS A 269 -8.58 -16.48 8.03
CA LYS A 269 -7.58 -17.08 8.92
C LYS A 269 -7.80 -16.67 10.38
N PRO A 270 -7.76 -17.63 11.35
CA PRO A 270 -8.05 -17.33 12.75
C PRO A 270 -6.99 -16.45 13.44
N ASP A 271 -5.70 -16.56 13.08
CA ASP A 271 -4.57 -16.05 13.87
C ASP A 271 -3.89 -14.81 13.29
N TYR A 272 -4.62 -13.93 12.60
CA TYR A 272 -4.02 -12.72 12.05
C TYR A 272 -4.11 -11.56 13.05
N ALA A 273 -2.96 -11.13 13.59
CA ALA A 273 -2.87 -9.93 14.42
C ALA A 273 -2.08 -8.82 13.69
N ASN A 274 -2.69 -7.67 13.52
CA ASN A 274 -2.07 -6.46 12.99
C ASN A 274 -2.68 -5.23 13.67
N ASN A 275 -1.91 -4.51 14.47
CA ASN A 275 -2.39 -3.43 15.33
C ASN A 275 -3.07 -2.26 14.60
N ILE A 276 -2.90 -2.13 13.26
CA ILE A 276 -3.48 -1.04 12.48
C ILE A 276 -4.87 -1.40 11.94
N ILE A 277 -5.04 -2.64 11.46
CA ILE A 277 -6.29 -3.08 10.86
C ILE A 277 -7.11 -3.96 11.80
N SER A 278 -6.51 -4.46 12.90
CA SER A 278 -7.19 -5.33 13.86
C SER A 278 -8.51 -4.77 14.38
N PRO A 279 -8.63 -3.50 14.80
CA PRO A 279 -9.91 -3.01 15.31
C PRO A 279 -11.03 -3.08 14.27
N ILE A 280 -10.76 -2.67 13.03
CA ILE A 280 -11.75 -2.74 11.94
C ILE A 280 -11.97 -4.18 11.50
N LEU A 281 -10.92 -5.00 11.51
CA LEU A 281 -10.98 -6.42 11.17
C LEU A 281 -11.84 -7.20 12.16
N ASP A 282 -11.65 -6.95 13.45
CA ASP A 282 -12.39 -7.62 14.51
C ASP A 282 -13.87 -7.23 14.47
N ASP A 283 -14.16 -5.94 14.22
CA ASP A 283 -15.52 -5.43 14.00
C ASP A 283 -16.17 -6.12 12.79
N CYS A 284 -15.46 -6.25 11.67
CA CYS A 284 -15.94 -6.99 10.50
C CYS A 284 -16.17 -8.47 10.79
N LYS A 285 -15.25 -9.14 11.49
CA LYS A 285 -15.41 -10.55 11.86
C LYS A 285 -16.64 -10.75 12.75
N GLN A 286 -16.83 -9.89 13.73
CA GLN A 286 -18.01 -9.92 14.61
C GLN A 286 -19.31 -9.69 13.83
N MET A 287 -19.34 -8.75 12.88
CA MET A 287 -20.51 -8.53 12.03
C MET A 287 -20.82 -9.71 11.12
N LEU A 288 -19.81 -10.37 10.58
CA LEU A 288 -19.99 -11.55 9.72
C LEU A 288 -20.69 -12.71 10.45
N THR A 289 -20.50 -12.88 11.76
CA THR A 289 -21.20 -13.91 12.55
C THR A 289 -22.70 -13.64 12.73
N GLN A 290 -23.17 -12.45 12.39
CA GLN A 290 -24.58 -12.06 12.53
C GLN A 290 -25.45 -12.44 11.33
N PHE A 291 -24.84 -12.88 10.22
CA PHE A 291 -25.55 -13.39 9.05
C PHE A 291 -25.78 -14.90 9.18
N GLN A 292 -26.89 -15.39 8.66
CA GLN A 292 -27.20 -16.81 8.69
C GLN A 292 -26.20 -17.63 7.87
N GLN A 293 -25.83 -17.11 6.70
CA GLN A 293 -24.83 -17.71 5.82
C GLN A 293 -23.99 -16.61 5.14
N VAL A 294 -22.65 -16.77 5.16
CA VAL A 294 -21.72 -15.86 4.51
C VAL A 294 -20.72 -16.64 3.66
N GLN A 295 -20.47 -16.16 2.45
CA GLN A 295 -19.39 -16.61 1.61
C GLN A 295 -18.49 -15.41 1.30
N ILE A 296 -17.19 -15.51 1.64
CA ILE A 296 -16.21 -14.45 1.36
C ILE A 296 -15.34 -14.95 0.22
N ARG A 297 -15.24 -14.15 -0.87
CA ARG A 297 -14.51 -14.51 -2.08
C ARG A 297 -13.60 -13.39 -2.54
N HIS A 298 -12.42 -13.76 -3.04
CA HIS A 298 -11.60 -12.83 -3.81
C HIS A 298 -12.16 -12.72 -5.22
N PHE A 299 -12.24 -11.48 -5.72
CA PHE A 299 -12.68 -11.23 -7.08
C PHE A 299 -11.74 -10.26 -7.80
N PHE A 300 -11.68 -10.33 -9.12
CA PHE A 300 -10.77 -9.49 -9.87
C PHE A 300 -11.32 -8.05 -10.00
N ARG A 301 -10.45 -7.06 -9.87
CA ARG A 301 -10.80 -5.63 -9.95
C ARG A 301 -11.62 -5.28 -11.20
N GLN A 302 -11.34 -5.93 -12.36
CA GLN A 302 -12.07 -5.69 -13.60
C GLN A 302 -13.55 -6.09 -13.53
N ALA A 303 -13.91 -6.92 -12.57
CA ALA A 303 -15.29 -7.31 -12.32
C ALA A 303 -15.85 -6.70 -11.01
N ASN A 304 -15.09 -5.78 -10.36
CA ASN A 304 -15.48 -5.00 -9.18
C ASN A 304 -15.66 -3.49 -9.48
N CYS A 305 -15.87 -3.15 -10.75
CA CYS A 305 -15.83 -1.75 -11.21
C CYS A 305 -16.91 -0.86 -10.59
N CYS A 306 -18.09 -1.39 -10.25
CA CYS A 306 -19.12 -0.60 -9.57
C CYS A 306 -18.64 -0.15 -8.18
N ALA A 307 -18.04 -1.05 -7.40
CA ALA A 307 -17.51 -0.73 -6.08
C ALA A 307 -16.31 0.24 -6.18
N ASP A 308 -15.42 0.07 -7.18
CA ASP A 308 -14.31 1.02 -7.44
C ASP A 308 -14.84 2.44 -7.70
N LEU A 309 -15.90 2.60 -8.51
CA LEU A 309 -16.51 3.90 -8.76
C LEU A 309 -17.16 4.49 -7.50
N MET A 310 -17.87 3.68 -6.72
CA MET A 310 -18.46 4.12 -5.45
C MET A 310 -17.39 4.57 -4.45
N ALA A 311 -16.26 3.87 -4.37
CA ALA A 311 -15.14 4.24 -3.50
C ALA A 311 -14.46 5.54 -3.96
N ARG A 312 -14.28 5.75 -5.27
CA ARG A 312 -13.77 7.01 -5.82
C ARG A 312 -14.72 8.16 -5.53
N LYS A 313 -16.03 7.95 -5.71
CA LYS A 313 -17.06 8.94 -5.39
C LYS A 313 -16.95 9.39 -3.92
N GLY A 314 -16.74 8.46 -2.98
CA GLY A 314 -16.50 8.78 -1.57
C GLY A 314 -15.26 9.64 -1.36
N ALA A 315 -14.15 9.33 -2.05
CA ALA A 315 -12.90 10.11 -1.95
C ALA A 315 -13.02 11.52 -2.56
N GLU A 316 -13.82 11.70 -3.63
CA GLU A 316 -13.98 12.95 -4.35
C GLU A 316 -14.99 13.90 -3.68
N GLN A 317 -16.13 13.36 -3.24
CA GLN A 317 -17.23 14.16 -2.67
C GLN A 317 -16.95 14.68 -1.27
N GLN A 318 -16.02 14.04 -0.53
CA GLN A 318 -15.66 14.41 0.85
C GLN A 318 -16.85 14.45 1.82
N LEU A 319 -17.92 13.69 1.52
CA LEU A 319 -19.08 13.53 2.39
C LEU A 319 -18.86 12.34 3.33
N ASP A 320 -19.34 12.44 4.58
CA ASP A 320 -19.12 11.41 5.59
C ASP A 320 -19.68 10.06 5.12
N TYR A 321 -20.99 9.94 4.97
CA TYR A 321 -21.63 8.71 4.48
C TYR A 321 -22.85 9.04 3.63
N CYS A 322 -22.90 8.44 2.44
CA CYS A 322 -24.03 8.57 1.53
C CYS A 322 -24.56 7.19 1.15
N ALA A 323 -25.86 6.96 1.34
CA ALA A 323 -26.56 5.77 0.87
C ALA A 323 -27.31 6.05 -0.43
N PHE A 324 -27.38 5.04 -1.31
CA PHE A 324 -28.01 5.13 -2.62
C PHE A 324 -29.00 3.98 -2.80
N SER A 325 -30.31 4.29 -2.89
CA SER A 325 -31.37 3.32 -3.18
C SER A 325 -31.42 2.93 -4.67
N SER A 326 -30.78 3.70 -5.53
CA SER A 326 -30.62 3.41 -6.97
C SER A 326 -29.18 3.71 -7.41
N PRO A 327 -28.69 3.06 -8.51
CA PRO A 327 -27.34 3.32 -8.99
C PRO A 327 -27.15 4.80 -9.34
N PRO A 328 -26.10 5.49 -8.84
CA PRO A 328 -25.75 6.82 -9.28
C PRO A 328 -25.50 6.89 -10.79
N VAL A 329 -25.75 8.05 -11.41
CA VAL A 329 -25.68 8.24 -12.87
C VAL A 329 -24.31 7.83 -13.44
N ASP A 330 -23.23 8.16 -12.73
CA ASP A 330 -21.85 7.82 -13.08
C ASP A 330 -21.55 6.31 -12.97
N VAL A 331 -22.29 5.57 -12.15
CA VAL A 331 -22.17 4.11 -11.98
C VAL A 331 -23.06 3.33 -12.96
N LEU A 332 -24.15 3.92 -13.44
CA LEU A 332 -25.17 3.27 -14.27
C LEU A 332 -24.61 2.55 -15.50
N LYS A 333 -23.63 3.14 -16.20
CA LYS A 333 -23.01 2.55 -17.40
C LYS A 333 -22.28 1.22 -17.06
N ILE A 334 -21.57 1.19 -15.95
CA ILE A 334 -20.84 -0.01 -15.51
C ILE A 334 -21.81 -1.04 -14.96
N PHE A 335 -22.81 -0.60 -14.19
CA PHE A 335 -23.86 -1.47 -13.66
C PHE A 335 -24.60 -2.22 -14.79
N ARG A 336 -25.02 -1.52 -15.86
CA ARG A 336 -25.63 -2.15 -17.04
C ARG A 336 -24.70 -3.11 -17.74
N LYS A 337 -23.41 -2.78 -17.86
CA LYS A 337 -22.41 -3.68 -18.43
C LYS A 337 -22.27 -4.99 -17.64
N ASP A 338 -22.36 -4.90 -16.31
CA ASP A 338 -22.34 -6.08 -15.43
C ASP A 338 -23.60 -6.94 -15.62
N LEU A 339 -24.79 -6.32 -15.69
CA LEU A 339 -26.06 -7.00 -15.96
C LEU A 339 -26.07 -7.73 -17.31
N ASP A 340 -25.49 -7.11 -18.35
CA ASP A 340 -25.33 -7.69 -19.68
C ASP A 340 -24.31 -8.86 -19.70
N GLY A 341 -23.62 -9.13 -18.57
CA GLY A 341 -22.61 -10.18 -18.47
C GLY A 341 -21.37 -9.97 -19.35
N LYS A 342 -21.04 -8.70 -19.65
CA LYS A 342 -19.92 -8.36 -20.54
C LYS A 342 -18.58 -8.71 -19.91
N PHE A 343 -17.75 -9.43 -20.66
CA PHE A 343 -16.42 -9.82 -20.25
C PHE A 343 -15.39 -8.67 -20.38
N CYS A 344 -14.44 -8.65 -19.46
CA CYS A 344 -13.21 -7.89 -19.53
C CYS A 344 -12.00 -8.83 -19.63
N ASN A 345 -10.99 -8.46 -20.40
CA ASN A 345 -9.75 -9.21 -20.47
C ASN A 345 -8.83 -8.84 -19.30
N ARG A 346 -8.23 -9.85 -18.68
CA ARG A 346 -7.21 -9.68 -17.64
C ARG A 346 -6.00 -10.55 -17.94
N LEU A 347 -4.80 -9.99 -17.86
CA LEU A 347 -3.56 -10.75 -17.83
C LEU A 347 -3.36 -11.34 -16.45
N CYS A 348 -3.32 -12.66 -16.35
CA CYS A 348 -3.06 -13.42 -15.13
C CYS A 348 -1.80 -14.25 -15.30
N PRO A 349 -0.98 -14.44 -14.25
CA PRO A 349 0.10 -15.43 -14.28
C PRO A 349 -0.47 -16.82 -14.54
N ASP A 350 0.21 -17.63 -15.37
CA ASP A 350 -0.13 -19.03 -15.56
C ASP A 350 0.05 -19.78 -14.24
N GLY A 351 -0.92 -20.59 -13.83
CA GLY A 351 -0.91 -21.29 -12.53
C GLY A 351 -1.66 -20.59 -11.39
N ALA A 352 -2.26 -19.42 -11.58
CA ALA A 352 -3.15 -18.82 -10.58
C ALA A 352 -4.41 -19.69 -10.42
N VAL A 353 -4.59 -20.24 -9.21
CA VAL A 353 -5.64 -21.17 -8.81
C VAL A 353 -7.03 -20.70 -9.26
N ARG A 354 -7.84 -21.61 -9.76
CA ARG A 354 -9.29 -21.40 -9.96
C ARG A 354 -9.93 -21.30 -8.56
N PHE A 355 -10.63 -20.22 -8.31
CA PHE A 355 -11.51 -20.06 -7.14
C PHE A 355 -12.92 -20.50 -7.52
#